data_f4ade887f98bcf52339cc3723c7e2d66
#
_entry.id   f4ade887f98bcf52339cc3723c7e2d66
#
_cell.length_a   1.000
_cell.length_b   1.000
_cell.length_c   1.000
_cell.angle_alpha   90.00
_cell.angle_beta   90.00
_cell.angle_gamma   90.00
#
_symmetry.space_group_name_H-M   'P 1'
#
loop_
_entity.id
_entity.type
_entity.pdbx_description
1 polymer ?
#
loop_
_entity_poly.entity_id
_entity_poly.type
_entity_poly.pdbx_seq_one_letter_code
_entity_poly.pdbx_strand_id
1 'polypeptide(L)'
;FLSNDIKPDIVLSCTSGGGLVAGTSIAIKHYFPETKIYPVEPDTFNDTQISLQNKTRTKLKNHQSTICDALEVEIPGQITFPINLLNCEEGLTVSDKEVCAAMKYLYEEFNIISEPSGCVGLAAVLSNKIDVSNKNVLVTISGGNVDKKDFERYVNSV
;
A
#
# COMPACT_ATOMS: atom_id res chain seq x y z
N PHE A 1 -1.64 -18.96 -0.66
CA PHE A 1 -1.41 -18.91 -2.11
C PHE A 1 -0.85 -20.23 -2.64
N LEU A 2 0.35 -20.63 -2.18
CA LEU A 2 1.00 -21.87 -2.67
C LEU A 2 0.16 -23.14 -2.49
N SER A 3 -0.73 -23.16 -1.48
CA SER A 3 -1.60 -24.31 -1.20
C SER A 3 -2.88 -24.37 -2.05
N ASN A 4 -3.23 -23.29 -2.76
CA ASN A 4 -4.53 -23.17 -3.45
C ASN A 4 -4.39 -22.98 -4.97
N ASP A 5 -3.19 -23.13 -5.53
CA ASP A 5 -2.88 -22.94 -6.97
C ASP A 5 -3.31 -21.56 -7.54
N ILE A 6 -3.55 -20.57 -6.67
CA ILE A 6 -3.92 -19.22 -7.08
C ILE A 6 -2.67 -18.42 -7.34
N LYS A 7 -2.45 -18.06 -8.59
CA LYS A 7 -1.36 -17.17 -9.01
C LYS A 7 -1.87 -15.72 -8.96
N PRO A 8 -1.25 -14.83 -8.17
CA PRO A 8 -1.59 -13.42 -8.21
C PRO A 8 -1.05 -12.76 -9.48
N ASP A 9 -1.89 -12.00 -10.17
CA ASP A 9 -1.48 -11.14 -11.30
C ASP A 9 -0.90 -9.82 -10.76
N ILE A 10 -1.50 -9.33 -9.68
CA ILE A 10 -1.18 -8.03 -9.06
C ILE A 10 -1.05 -8.20 -7.55
N VAL A 11 -0.06 -7.55 -6.97
CA VAL A 11 0.10 -7.41 -5.51
C VAL A 11 0.17 -5.92 -5.17
N LEU A 12 -0.64 -5.48 -4.19
CA LEU A 12 -0.56 -4.14 -3.63
C LEU A 12 -0.19 -4.23 -2.15
N SER A 13 0.76 -3.42 -1.74
CA SER A 13 1.21 -3.39 -0.35
C SER A 13 1.52 -1.97 0.09
N CYS A 14 1.16 -1.63 1.33
CA CYS A 14 1.56 -0.37 1.92
C CYS A 14 3.08 -0.26 1.98
N THR A 15 3.59 0.95 1.81
CA THR A 15 5.01 1.23 1.93
C THR A 15 5.27 2.50 2.73
N SER A 16 6.33 2.46 3.50
CA SER A 16 6.96 3.55 4.22
C SER A 16 8.46 3.46 3.90
N GLY A 17 9.33 3.10 4.83
CA GLY A 17 10.74 2.78 4.53
C GLY A 17 10.95 1.59 3.57
N GLY A 18 9.89 0.95 3.10
CA GLY A 18 9.90 -0.05 2.03
C GLY A 18 10.22 -1.49 2.45
N GLY A 19 10.32 -1.79 3.75
CA GLY A 19 10.72 -3.13 4.23
C GLY A 19 9.70 -4.23 3.91
N LEU A 20 8.41 -3.97 4.17
CA LEU A 20 7.33 -4.92 3.88
C LEU A 20 7.26 -5.22 2.37
N VAL A 21 7.25 -4.18 1.55
CA VAL A 21 7.21 -4.32 0.08
C VAL A 21 8.43 -5.06 -0.44
N ALA A 22 9.63 -4.74 0.04
CA ALA A 22 10.87 -5.42 -0.38
C ALA A 22 10.80 -6.93 -0.08
N GLY A 23 10.44 -7.31 1.16
CA GLY A 23 10.30 -8.71 1.53
C GLY A 23 9.22 -9.43 0.73
N THR A 24 8.05 -8.81 0.59
CA THR A 24 6.94 -9.34 -0.21
C THR A 24 7.37 -9.51 -1.67
N SER A 25 8.05 -8.52 -2.25
CA SER A 25 8.47 -8.57 -3.65
C SER A 25 9.47 -9.70 -3.93
N ILE A 26 10.45 -9.91 -3.05
CA ILE A 26 11.39 -11.03 -3.16
C ILE A 26 10.63 -12.36 -3.16
N ALA A 27 9.74 -12.56 -2.20
CA ALA A 27 8.98 -13.79 -2.07
C ALA A 27 8.06 -14.04 -3.28
N ILE A 28 7.31 -13.02 -3.68
CA ILE A 28 6.39 -13.12 -4.83
C ILE A 28 7.15 -13.37 -6.12
N LYS A 29 8.21 -12.62 -6.42
CA LYS A 29 8.98 -12.78 -7.65
C LYS A 29 9.70 -14.13 -7.73
N HIS A 30 10.03 -14.74 -6.60
CA HIS A 30 10.60 -16.08 -6.56
C HIS A 30 9.62 -17.16 -7.08
N TYR A 31 8.35 -17.10 -6.68
CA TYR A 31 7.35 -18.09 -7.06
C TYR A 31 6.53 -17.67 -8.29
N PHE A 32 6.34 -16.38 -8.49
CA PHE A 32 5.49 -15.79 -9.54
C PHE A 32 6.20 -14.60 -10.19
N PRO A 33 7.21 -14.83 -11.03
CA PRO A 33 8.07 -13.77 -11.58
C PRO A 33 7.32 -12.73 -12.40
N GLU A 34 6.20 -13.10 -13.03
CA GLU A 34 5.38 -12.20 -13.86
C GLU A 34 4.40 -11.32 -13.06
N THR A 35 4.21 -11.59 -11.77
CA THR A 35 3.31 -10.81 -10.93
C THR A 35 3.77 -9.37 -10.81
N LYS A 36 2.88 -8.43 -11.05
CA LYS A 36 3.13 -6.99 -10.88
C LYS A 36 2.94 -6.58 -9.43
N ILE A 37 3.88 -5.80 -8.90
CA ILE A 37 3.88 -5.41 -7.48
C ILE A 37 3.88 -3.89 -7.39
N TYR A 38 2.89 -3.35 -6.69
CA TYR A 38 2.68 -1.91 -6.54
C TYR A 38 2.81 -1.50 -5.07
N PRO A 39 3.85 -0.72 -4.73
CA PRO A 39 3.87 -0.01 -3.44
C PRO A 39 2.76 1.05 -3.42
N VAL A 40 2.09 1.20 -2.27
CA VAL A 40 1.02 2.20 -2.10
C VAL A 40 1.31 3.07 -0.90
N GLU A 41 1.17 4.38 -1.07
CA GLU A 41 1.45 5.43 -0.08
C GLU A 41 0.30 6.43 0.03
N PRO A 42 0.22 7.22 1.13
CA PRO A 42 -0.57 8.45 1.13
C PRO A 42 -0.04 9.45 0.07
N ASP A 43 -0.93 10.18 -0.55
CA ASP A 43 -0.57 11.17 -1.58
C ASP A 43 0.31 12.33 -1.05
N THR A 44 0.22 12.59 0.27
CA THR A 44 1.04 13.59 0.98
C THR A 44 2.43 13.07 1.39
N PHE A 45 2.67 11.74 1.37
CA PHE A 45 3.95 11.09 1.66
C PHE A 45 4.30 10.10 0.56
N ASN A 46 4.50 10.60 -0.66
CA ASN A 46 4.73 9.80 -1.87
C ASN A 46 6.22 9.69 -2.26
N ASP A 47 7.08 9.54 -1.27
CA ASP A 47 8.53 9.47 -1.46
C ASP A 47 8.97 8.24 -2.27
N THR A 48 8.32 7.08 -2.08
CA THR A 48 8.60 5.86 -2.86
C THR A 48 8.17 6.03 -4.31
N GLN A 49 6.97 6.57 -4.59
CA GLN A 49 6.51 6.85 -5.95
C GLN A 49 7.50 7.75 -6.70
N ILE A 50 7.86 8.88 -6.11
CA ILE A 50 8.81 9.84 -6.70
C ILE A 50 10.18 9.19 -6.90
N SER A 51 10.64 8.41 -5.92
CA SER A 51 11.94 7.74 -6.00
C SER A 51 11.99 6.68 -7.10
N LEU A 52 10.91 5.89 -7.27
CA LEU A 52 10.81 4.91 -8.35
C LEU A 52 10.79 5.56 -9.73
N GLN A 53 10.02 6.65 -9.90
CA GLN A 53 9.98 7.44 -11.14
C GLN A 53 11.36 8.00 -11.49
N ASN A 54 12.06 8.56 -10.50
CA ASN A 54 13.39 9.13 -10.67
C ASN A 54 14.51 8.08 -10.74
N LYS A 55 14.20 6.80 -10.43
CA LYS A 55 15.17 5.71 -10.28
C LYS A 55 16.29 6.02 -9.28
N THR A 56 16.00 6.87 -8.31
CA THR A 56 16.94 7.28 -7.26
C THR A 56 16.18 7.67 -6.01
N ARG A 57 16.74 7.36 -4.84
CA ARG A 57 16.17 7.75 -3.55
C ARG A 57 16.02 9.25 -3.49
N THR A 58 14.81 9.73 -3.46
CA THR A 58 14.45 11.16 -3.46
C THR A 58 13.76 11.51 -2.16
N LYS A 59 14.28 12.52 -1.46
CA LYS A 59 13.65 13.03 -0.24
C LYS A 59 12.53 14.01 -0.61
N LEU A 60 11.37 13.85 0.04
CA LEU A 60 10.28 14.83 -0.05
C LEU A 60 10.74 16.19 0.50
N LYS A 61 10.35 17.26 -0.17
CA LYS A 61 10.63 18.63 0.27
C LYS A 61 9.48 19.23 1.07
N ASN A 62 8.26 18.88 0.69
CA ASN A 62 7.05 19.37 1.33
C ASN A 62 6.07 18.20 1.46
N HIS A 63 5.45 18.08 2.61
CA HIS A 63 4.41 17.12 2.90
C HIS A 63 3.39 17.75 3.85
N GLN A 64 2.19 17.18 3.89
CA GLN A 64 1.14 17.53 4.84
C GLN A 64 0.86 16.30 5.70
N SER A 65 0.30 16.49 6.88
CA SER A 65 -0.11 15.37 7.73
C SER A 65 -1.15 14.48 7.04
N THR A 66 -1.12 13.21 7.34
CA THR A 66 -2.08 12.20 6.90
C THR A 66 -2.60 11.42 8.10
N ILE A 67 -3.73 10.73 7.95
CA ILE A 67 -4.21 9.76 8.94
C ILE A 67 -3.37 8.47 8.93
N CYS A 68 -2.56 8.25 7.91
CA CYS A 68 -1.68 7.08 7.77
C CYS A 68 -0.34 7.30 8.47
N ASP A 69 -0.35 7.55 9.78
CA ASP A 69 0.79 7.92 10.60
C ASP A 69 1.99 6.95 10.52
N ALA A 70 1.75 5.65 10.36
CA ALA A 70 2.81 4.66 10.19
C ALA A 70 3.51 4.73 8.82
N LEU A 71 3.02 5.55 7.89
CA LEU A 71 3.59 5.75 6.55
C LEU A 71 4.24 7.13 6.36
N GLU A 72 4.32 7.94 7.40
CA GLU A 72 4.93 9.27 7.37
C GLU A 72 6.48 9.21 7.30
N VAL A 73 7.00 8.83 6.16
CA VAL A 73 8.44 8.80 5.86
C VAL A 73 8.73 9.72 4.67
N GLU A 74 9.84 10.46 4.75
CA GLU A 74 10.20 11.45 3.73
C GLU A 74 11.16 10.93 2.66
N ILE A 75 11.71 9.73 2.85
CA ILE A 75 12.67 9.13 1.92
C ILE A 75 12.69 7.61 2.10
N PRO A 76 12.67 6.81 1.01
CA PRO A 76 12.72 5.35 1.11
C PRO A 76 13.98 4.84 1.82
N GLY A 77 13.90 3.68 2.43
CA GLY A 77 15.05 3.05 3.09
C GLY A 77 16.22 2.82 2.14
N GLN A 78 17.44 2.95 2.65
CA GLN A 78 18.66 2.79 1.83
C GLN A 78 18.84 1.35 1.33
N ILE A 79 18.49 0.36 2.14
CA ILE A 79 18.63 -1.07 1.81
C ILE A 79 17.43 -1.55 0.98
N THR A 80 16.24 -1.07 1.29
CA THR A 80 14.99 -1.54 0.69
C THR A 80 14.74 -0.95 -0.69
N PHE A 81 15.15 0.28 -0.94
CA PHE A 81 14.89 0.95 -2.20
C PHE A 81 15.49 0.24 -3.43
N PRO A 82 16.74 -0.22 -3.45
CA PRO A 82 17.26 -0.98 -4.59
C PRO A 82 16.47 -2.25 -4.90
N ILE A 83 15.94 -2.92 -3.86
CA ILE A 83 15.11 -4.11 -4.01
C ILE A 83 13.76 -3.73 -4.65
N ASN A 84 13.12 -2.68 -4.13
CA ASN A 84 11.86 -2.19 -4.65
C ASN A 84 12.00 -1.66 -6.09
N LEU A 85 13.09 -0.97 -6.39
CA LEU A 85 13.36 -0.49 -7.76
C LEU A 85 13.52 -1.62 -8.77
N LEU A 86 14.03 -2.78 -8.34
CA LEU A 86 14.20 -3.96 -9.19
C LEU A 86 12.90 -4.73 -9.40
N ASN A 87 12.06 -4.82 -8.36
CA ASN A 87 10.96 -5.78 -8.31
C ASN A 87 9.57 -5.16 -8.46
N CYS A 88 9.43 -3.85 -8.20
CA CYS A 88 8.14 -3.18 -8.20
C CYS A 88 7.91 -2.37 -9.47
N GLU A 89 6.65 -2.21 -9.79
CA GLU A 89 6.15 -1.27 -10.77
C GLU A 89 6.18 0.16 -10.17
N GLU A 90 5.52 1.11 -10.81
CA GLU A 90 5.32 2.45 -10.27
C GLU A 90 4.62 2.45 -8.90
N GLY A 91 4.94 3.41 -8.04
CA GLY A 91 4.22 3.61 -6.78
C GLY A 91 2.83 4.21 -7.05
N LEU A 92 1.84 3.79 -6.27
CA LEU A 92 0.48 4.35 -6.29
C LEU A 92 0.25 5.20 -5.06
N THR A 93 -0.65 6.19 -5.18
CA THR A 93 -1.00 7.07 -4.07
C THR A 93 -2.50 7.14 -3.83
N VAL A 94 -2.87 7.30 -2.57
CA VAL A 94 -4.26 7.43 -2.12
C VAL A 94 -4.42 8.60 -1.16
N SER A 95 -5.59 9.24 -1.20
CA SER A 95 -5.95 10.28 -0.25
C SER A 95 -6.50 9.68 1.05
N ASP A 96 -6.46 10.45 2.13
CA ASP A 96 -7.07 10.06 3.41
C ASP A 96 -8.56 9.68 3.28
N LYS A 97 -9.30 10.34 2.40
CA LYS A 97 -10.71 10.00 2.14
C LYS A 97 -10.87 8.62 1.51
N GLU A 98 -10.01 8.27 0.56
CA GLU A 98 -10.02 6.93 -0.07
C GLU A 98 -9.63 5.85 0.95
N VAL A 99 -8.71 6.16 1.87
CA VAL A 99 -8.35 5.28 2.99
C VAL A 99 -9.52 5.05 3.93
N CYS A 100 -10.24 6.13 4.33
CA CYS A 100 -11.43 6.00 5.17
C CYS A 100 -12.50 5.10 4.50
N ALA A 101 -12.71 5.23 3.21
CA ALA A 101 -13.64 4.38 2.46
C ALA A 101 -13.20 2.90 2.46
N ALA A 102 -11.91 2.64 2.34
CA ALA A 102 -11.37 1.27 2.43
C ALA A 102 -11.51 0.67 3.84
N MET A 103 -11.27 1.46 4.89
CA MET A 103 -11.51 1.04 6.29
C MET A 103 -12.99 0.67 6.51
N LYS A 104 -13.90 1.51 6.04
CA LYS A 104 -15.35 1.27 6.13
C LYS A 104 -15.74 -0.01 5.40
N TYR A 105 -15.28 -0.20 4.17
CA TYR A 105 -15.53 -1.39 3.38
C TYR A 105 -15.04 -2.67 4.07
N LEU A 106 -13.81 -2.67 4.62
CA LEU A 106 -13.27 -3.81 5.38
C LEU A 106 -14.14 -4.16 6.59
N TYR A 107 -14.62 -3.14 7.28
CA TYR A 107 -15.46 -3.33 8.45
C TYR A 107 -16.86 -3.85 8.11
N GLU A 108 -17.52 -3.25 7.13
CA GLU A 108 -18.90 -3.59 6.74
C GLU A 108 -19.00 -4.96 6.07
N GLU A 109 -18.05 -5.28 5.18
CA GLU A 109 -18.11 -6.52 4.39
C GLU A 109 -17.42 -7.72 5.07
N PHE A 110 -16.39 -7.48 5.86
CA PHE A 110 -15.56 -8.56 6.42
C PHE A 110 -15.42 -8.53 7.94
N ASN A 111 -15.98 -7.52 8.61
CA ASN A 111 -15.82 -7.29 10.05
C ASN A 111 -14.33 -7.20 10.46
N ILE A 112 -13.50 -6.61 9.60
CA ILE A 112 -12.08 -6.40 9.84
C ILE A 112 -11.87 -4.94 10.25
N ILE A 113 -11.24 -4.74 11.42
CA ILE A 113 -10.78 -3.43 11.87
C ILE A 113 -9.32 -3.28 11.41
N SER A 114 -9.08 -2.36 10.49
CA SER A 114 -7.75 -1.97 10.02
C SER A 114 -7.39 -0.58 10.51
N GLU A 115 -6.12 -0.35 10.79
CA GLU A 115 -5.60 1.02 10.90
C GLU A 115 -5.52 1.67 9.50
N PRO A 116 -5.50 3.02 9.40
CA PRO A 116 -5.42 3.71 8.12
C PRO A 116 -4.25 3.24 7.25
N SER A 117 -3.05 3.20 7.82
CA SER A 117 -1.82 2.78 7.13
C SER A 117 -1.87 1.35 6.59
N GLY A 118 -2.65 0.49 7.25
CA GLY A 118 -2.76 -0.94 6.92
C GLY A 118 -3.59 -1.24 5.68
N CYS A 119 -4.46 -0.33 5.23
CA CYS A 119 -5.42 -0.59 4.15
C CYS A 119 -5.25 0.29 2.90
N VAL A 120 -4.16 1.05 2.78
CA VAL A 120 -3.89 1.90 1.60
C VAL A 120 -3.88 1.11 0.28
N GLY A 121 -3.40 -0.15 0.31
CA GLY A 121 -3.43 -1.03 -0.86
C GLY A 121 -4.86 -1.32 -1.34
N LEU A 122 -5.79 -1.57 -0.41
CA LEU A 122 -7.20 -1.74 -0.75
C LEU A 122 -7.83 -0.42 -1.21
N ALA A 123 -7.46 0.69 -0.59
CA ALA A 123 -7.91 2.02 -1.01
C ALA A 123 -7.56 2.30 -2.49
N ALA A 124 -6.36 1.91 -2.93
CA ALA A 124 -5.95 2.05 -4.33
C ALA A 124 -6.81 1.21 -5.29
N VAL A 125 -7.20 0.00 -4.89
CA VAL A 125 -8.11 -0.85 -5.68
C VAL A 125 -9.50 -0.24 -5.76
N LEU A 126 -10.11 0.10 -4.62
CA LEU A 126 -11.48 0.62 -4.56
C LEU A 126 -11.65 1.97 -5.26
N SER A 127 -10.60 2.79 -5.27
CA SER A 127 -10.59 4.10 -5.95
C SER A 127 -10.09 4.04 -7.41
N ASN A 128 -9.97 2.84 -7.99
CA ASN A 128 -9.58 2.63 -9.39
C ASN A 128 -8.23 3.29 -9.77
N LYS A 129 -7.25 3.30 -8.85
CA LYS A 129 -5.88 3.76 -9.16
C LYS A 129 -5.15 2.81 -10.11
N ILE A 130 -5.67 1.60 -10.25
CA ILE A 130 -5.15 0.55 -11.12
C ILE A 130 -6.30 -0.28 -11.69
N ASP A 131 -6.18 -0.72 -12.93
CA ASP A 131 -7.15 -1.65 -13.52
C ASP A 131 -6.88 -3.08 -13.04
N VAL A 132 -7.85 -3.62 -12.31
CA VAL A 132 -7.84 -4.99 -11.75
C VAL A 132 -8.83 -5.92 -12.46
N SER A 133 -9.41 -5.52 -13.57
CA SER A 133 -10.42 -6.28 -14.31
C SER A 133 -9.86 -7.64 -14.74
N ASN A 134 -10.56 -8.73 -14.39
CA ASN A 134 -10.16 -10.11 -14.69
C ASN A 134 -8.77 -10.49 -14.16
N LYS A 135 -8.35 -9.95 -13.01
CA LYS A 135 -7.07 -10.21 -12.36
C LYS A 135 -7.25 -10.83 -10.98
N ASN A 136 -6.35 -11.75 -10.64
CA ASN A 136 -6.16 -12.19 -9.27
C ASN A 136 -5.32 -11.16 -8.52
N VAL A 137 -5.95 -10.45 -7.59
CA VAL A 137 -5.31 -9.36 -6.86
C VAL A 137 -5.07 -9.76 -5.41
N LEU A 138 -3.83 -9.64 -4.97
CA LEU A 138 -3.44 -9.78 -3.58
C LEU A 138 -3.23 -8.40 -2.97
N VAL A 139 -3.96 -8.09 -1.92
CA VAL A 139 -3.78 -6.86 -1.14
C VAL A 139 -3.35 -7.21 0.27
N THR A 140 -2.28 -6.58 0.76
CA THR A 140 -1.88 -6.74 2.16
C THR A 140 -2.71 -5.81 3.05
N ILE A 141 -3.31 -6.37 4.11
CA ILE A 141 -3.87 -5.60 5.23
C ILE A 141 -2.92 -5.79 6.40
N SER A 142 -2.06 -4.81 6.65
CA SER A 142 -0.84 -5.01 7.45
C SER A 142 -0.94 -4.58 8.90
N GLY A 143 -2.05 -3.96 9.33
CA GLY A 143 -2.18 -3.51 10.71
C GLY A 143 -3.61 -3.18 11.12
N GLY A 144 -3.85 -3.22 12.43
CA GLY A 144 -5.13 -2.89 13.05
C GLY A 144 -4.96 -2.09 14.36
N ASN A 145 -3.80 -1.44 14.54
CA ASN A 145 -3.51 -0.66 15.74
C ASN A 145 -4.14 0.75 15.63
N VAL A 146 -5.44 0.83 15.79
CA VAL A 146 -6.21 2.05 15.75
C VAL A 146 -7.13 2.16 16.97
N ASP A 147 -7.18 3.34 17.60
CA ASP A 147 -8.10 3.57 18.71
C ASP A 147 -9.55 3.55 18.23
N LYS A 148 -10.44 2.97 19.06
CA LYS A 148 -11.86 2.83 18.71
C LYS A 148 -12.51 4.16 18.30
N LYS A 149 -12.21 5.25 19.00
CA LYS A 149 -12.77 6.59 18.68
C LYS A 149 -12.30 7.09 17.34
N ASP A 150 -11.02 6.89 17.01
CA ASP A 150 -10.46 7.30 15.73
C ASP A 150 -10.99 6.43 14.60
N PHE A 151 -11.08 5.12 14.80
CA PHE A 151 -11.72 4.22 13.85
C PHE A 151 -13.16 4.64 13.53
N GLU A 152 -14.00 4.85 14.56
CA GLU A 152 -15.39 5.31 14.39
C GLU A 152 -15.46 6.67 13.66
N ARG A 153 -14.54 7.59 13.97
CA ARG A 153 -14.46 8.88 13.27
C ARG A 153 -14.12 8.69 11.79
N TYR A 154 -13.15 7.85 11.45
CA TYR A 154 -12.73 7.62 10.06
C TYR A 154 -13.83 6.97 9.23
N VAL A 155 -14.42 5.87 9.70
CA VAL A 155 -15.45 5.14 8.93
C VAL A 155 -16.76 5.90 8.78
N ASN A 156 -17.06 6.85 9.69
CA ASN A 156 -18.26 7.70 9.61
C ASN A 156 -18.01 9.01 8.84
N SER A 157 -16.80 9.27 8.36
CA SER A 157 -16.48 10.49 7.60
C SER A 157 -16.79 10.37 6.10
N VAL A 158 -17.18 9.18 5.63
CA VAL A 158 -17.39 8.83 4.22
C VAL A 158 -18.70 8.05 4.01
#